data_c70955e7c27424d9441b74b41e970f67
#
_entry.id   c70955e7c27424d9441b74b41e970f67
#
_cell.length_a   1.000
_cell.length_b   1.000
_cell.length_c   1.000
_cell.angle_alpha   90.00
_cell.angle_beta   90.00
_cell.angle_gamma   90.00
#
_symmetry.space_group_name_H-M   'P 1'
#
loop_
_entity.id
_entity.type
_entity.pdbx_description
1 polymer ?
#
loop_
_entity_poly.entity_id
_entity_poly.type
_entity_poly.pdbx_seq_one_letter_code
_entity_poly.pdbx_strand_id
1 'polypeptide(L)'
;MLSAAAGEAAFPLGSGERHTQSVPFTRALQARWLGLHDAAGAGGPLARLCLPCHPAVRGADGAIDRRALVALLDHAGAPACYGAGVSTGATATLELRIDFAMAPRAGADLLLETRCVTADAWSALVVGEARQDGDAQPVARMSGRYAVGLGPGRANDDSETPAARAANAARHADAAAPEVAHFDALLGGAFDGEDFVLPFQPWLVGSVALPALHGGVVAAGLMNAASRARPQAGSEREGGLQLVSLNLQFLRAARAEQTCFSAAAFKTGARAAYVAARATQQDGRREVATLQALYA
;
A
#
# COMPACT_ATOMS: atom_id res chain seq x y z
N MET A 1 14.58 29.85 5.28
CA MET A 1 15.91 29.80 4.62
C MET A 1 16.59 28.55 5.11
N LEU A 2 16.46 27.43 4.41
CA LEU A 2 17.24 26.22 4.65
C LEU A 2 18.56 26.38 3.90
N SER A 3 19.66 26.46 4.66
CA SER A 3 21.02 26.60 4.17
C SER A 3 21.41 25.38 3.34
N ALA A 4 21.76 25.62 2.09
CA ALA A 4 22.40 24.66 1.22
C ALA A 4 23.85 24.43 1.67
N ALA A 5 24.05 23.41 2.47
CA ALA A 5 25.33 22.77 2.72
C ALA A 5 25.10 21.26 2.73
N ALA A 6 24.77 20.71 1.58
CA ALA A 6 24.77 19.29 1.34
C ALA A 6 25.86 19.01 0.32
N GLY A 7 27.00 18.52 0.81
CA GLY A 7 27.92 17.78 -0.03
C GLY A 7 27.16 16.62 -0.66
N GLU A 8 27.45 16.35 -1.93
CA GLU A 8 26.92 15.29 -2.77
C GLU A 8 26.96 13.90 -2.10
N ALA A 9 26.00 13.60 -1.27
CA ALA A 9 25.57 12.23 -1.05
C ALA A 9 24.43 11.97 -2.03
N ALA A 10 24.76 11.95 -3.32
CA ALA A 10 23.86 11.43 -4.32
C ALA A 10 23.43 10.03 -3.86
N PHE A 11 22.14 9.85 -3.58
CA PHE A 11 21.53 8.52 -3.45
C PHE A 11 22.04 7.69 -4.63
N PRO A 12 22.57 6.49 -4.42
CA PRO A 12 22.98 5.68 -5.55
C PRO A 12 21.79 5.54 -6.49
N LEU A 13 21.95 6.02 -7.71
CA LEU A 13 21.02 5.82 -8.81
C LEU A 13 20.55 4.36 -8.75
N GLY A 14 19.27 4.12 -8.56
CA GLY A 14 18.71 2.78 -8.39
C GLY A 14 18.15 2.43 -7.01
N SER A 15 18.10 3.34 -6.04
CA SER A 15 17.49 3.04 -4.73
C SER A 15 16.01 2.70 -4.85
N GLY A 16 15.26 3.40 -5.70
CA GLY A 16 13.85 3.12 -5.99
C GLY A 16 13.64 1.77 -6.68
N GLU A 17 14.46 1.45 -7.68
CA GLU A 17 14.45 0.15 -8.35
C GLU A 17 14.79 -0.98 -7.38
N ARG A 18 15.90 -0.83 -6.64
CA ARG A 18 16.34 -1.82 -5.66
C ARG A 18 15.29 -2.03 -4.58
N HIS A 19 14.65 -0.97 -4.09
CA HIS A 19 13.56 -1.06 -3.13
C HIS A 19 12.37 -1.82 -3.73
N THR A 20 11.91 -1.46 -4.94
CA THR A 20 10.80 -2.12 -5.61
C THR A 20 11.06 -3.61 -5.86
N GLN A 21 12.29 -3.97 -6.24
CA GLN A 21 12.68 -5.36 -6.48
C GLN A 21 12.95 -6.17 -5.20
N SER A 22 13.34 -5.52 -4.10
CA SER A 22 13.65 -6.21 -2.83
C SER A 22 12.42 -6.58 -2.02
N VAL A 23 11.28 -5.91 -2.24
CA VAL A 23 10.03 -6.17 -1.51
C VAL A 23 9.29 -7.37 -2.13
N PRO A 24 9.10 -8.47 -1.39
CA PRO A 24 8.47 -9.68 -1.92
C PRO A 24 7.08 -9.43 -2.51
N PHE A 25 6.23 -8.69 -1.81
CA PHE A 25 4.88 -8.42 -2.33
C PHE A 25 4.87 -7.53 -3.58
N THR A 26 5.76 -6.55 -3.67
CA THR A 26 5.87 -5.71 -4.86
C THR A 26 6.35 -6.50 -6.07
N ARG A 27 7.25 -7.49 -5.86
CA ARG A 27 7.61 -8.47 -6.90
C ARG A 27 6.43 -9.33 -7.31
N ALA A 28 5.61 -9.77 -6.35
CA ALA A 28 4.39 -10.55 -6.63
C ALA A 28 3.39 -9.74 -7.49
N LEU A 29 3.32 -8.42 -7.29
CA LEU A 29 2.56 -7.51 -8.15
C LEU A 29 3.22 -7.26 -9.50
N GLN A 30 4.45 -7.74 -9.75
CA GLN A 30 5.27 -7.46 -10.94
C GLN A 30 5.40 -5.95 -11.23
N ALA A 31 5.38 -5.14 -10.18
CA ALA A 31 5.51 -3.70 -10.31
C ALA A 31 6.88 -3.33 -10.90
N ARG A 32 6.90 -2.35 -11.80
CA ARG A 32 8.10 -1.90 -12.49
C ARG A 32 8.45 -0.48 -12.06
N TRP A 33 9.70 -0.29 -11.68
CA TRP A 33 10.28 1.01 -11.46
C TRP A 33 10.61 1.67 -12.80
N LEU A 34 10.15 2.91 -13.01
CA LEU A 34 10.37 3.67 -14.24
C LEU A 34 11.35 4.84 -14.08
N GLY A 35 11.82 5.08 -12.83
CA GLY A 35 12.81 6.11 -12.56
C GLY A 35 12.28 7.31 -11.77
N LEU A 36 13.21 8.25 -11.54
CA LEU A 36 12.91 9.59 -11.05
C LEU A 36 12.88 10.54 -12.25
N HIS A 37 11.88 11.39 -12.30
CA HIS A 37 11.69 12.37 -13.36
C HIS A 37 11.62 13.76 -12.76
N ASP A 38 12.29 14.72 -13.38
CA ASP A 38 12.18 16.12 -12.98
C ASP A 38 10.76 16.61 -13.27
N ALA A 39 10.08 17.08 -12.24
CA ALA A 39 8.82 17.79 -12.44
C ALA A 39 9.10 19.20 -12.95
N ALA A 40 8.46 19.60 -14.05
CA ALA A 40 8.49 20.98 -14.49
C ALA A 40 7.86 21.87 -13.39
N GLY A 41 8.69 22.59 -12.62
CA GLY A 41 8.25 23.49 -11.54
C GLY A 41 8.81 23.10 -10.15
N ALA A 42 8.46 23.85 -9.13
CA ALA A 42 9.04 23.81 -7.78
C ALA A 42 8.53 22.64 -6.91
N GLY A 43 8.44 21.42 -7.43
CA GLY A 43 7.80 20.32 -6.70
C GLY A 43 8.70 19.15 -6.30
N GLY A 44 9.99 19.16 -6.64
CA GLY A 44 10.89 18.02 -6.43
C GLY A 44 10.65 16.87 -7.43
N PRO A 45 11.50 15.81 -7.40
CA PRO A 45 11.44 14.72 -8.35
C PRO A 45 10.15 13.89 -8.19
N LEU A 46 9.64 13.41 -9.32
CA LEU A 46 8.55 12.44 -9.40
C LEU A 46 9.12 11.02 -9.45
N ALA A 47 8.74 10.18 -8.51
CA ALA A 47 8.97 8.75 -8.58
C ALA A 47 7.89 8.10 -9.43
N ARG A 48 8.28 7.35 -10.47
CA ARG A 48 7.37 6.70 -11.40
C ARG A 48 7.44 5.19 -11.28
N LEU A 49 6.26 4.57 -11.18
CA LEU A 49 6.09 3.12 -11.18
C LEU A 49 5.00 2.71 -12.17
N CYS A 50 5.11 1.50 -12.71
CA CYS A 50 4.05 0.90 -13.51
C CYS A 50 3.54 -0.36 -12.81
N LEU A 51 2.22 -0.52 -12.76
CA LEU A 51 1.55 -1.77 -12.45
C LEU A 51 1.01 -2.37 -13.75
N PRO A 52 1.71 -3.37 -14.31
CA PRO A 52 1.21 -4.05 -15.52
C PRO A 52 -0.09 -4.79 -15.24
N CYS A 53 -1.01 -4.77 -16.19
CA CYS A 53 -2.26 -5.50 -16.08
C CYS A 53 -2.07 -6.99 -16.44
N HIS A 54 -1.77 -7.81 -15.44
CA HIS A 54 -1.58 -9.26 -15.58
C HIS A 54 -2.50 -10.03 -14.62
N PRO A 55 -2.66 -11.36 -14.76
CA PRO A 55 -3.64 -12.13 -13.98
C PRO A 55 -3.60 -11.85 -12.47
N ALA A 56 -2.43 -11.92 -11.83
CA ALA A 56 -2.32 -11.80 -10.38
C ALA A 56 -2.74 -10.44 -9.78
N VAL A 57 -2.94 -9.40 -10.61
CA VAL A 57 -3.42 -8.08 -10.15
C VAL A 57 -4.84 -7.76 -10.62
N ARG A 58 -5.47 -8.64 -11.38
CA ARG A 58 -6.82 -8.41 -11.94
C ARG A 58 -7.92 -8.79 -10.95
N GLY A 59 -9.01 -8.04 -11.03
CA GLY A 59 -10.32 -8.42 -10.53
C GLY A 59 -11.08 -9.30 -11.52
N ALA A 60 -12.30 -9.67 -11.15
CA ALA A 60 -13.18 -10.51 -11.99
C ALA A 60 -13.60 -9.83 -13.31
N ASP A 61 -13.57 -8.51 -13.38
CA ASP A 61 -13.89 -7.69 -14.56
C ASP A 61 -12.72 -7.57 -15.56
N GLY A 62 -11.57 -8.18 -15.26
CA GLY A 62 -10.36 -8.13 -16.08
C GLY A 62 -9.58 -6.80 -15.96
N ALA A 63 -10.07 -5.85 -15.16
CA ALA A 63 -9.35 -4.64 -14.81
C ALA A 63 -8.37 -4.89 -13.65
N ILE A 64 -7.43 -3.97 -13.45
CA ILE A 64 -6.58 -4.01 -12.24
C ILE A 64 -7.47 -3.83 -11.02
N ASP A 65 -7.39 -4.75 -10.07
CA ASP A 65 -8.12 -4.71 -8.82
C ASP A 65 -7.72 -3.46 -8.01
N ARG A 66 -8.71 -2.74 -7.46
CA ARG A 66 -8.46 -1.54 -6.65
C ARG A 66 -7.56 -1.82 -5.45
N ARG A 67 -7.59 -3.04 -4.89
CA ARG A 67 -6.72 -3.45 -3.77
C ARG A 67 -5.26 -3.57 -4.22
N ALA A 68 -5.00 -4.08 -5.43
CA ALA A 68 -3.66 -4.10 -6.02
C ALA A 68 -3.15 -2.68 -6.31
N LEU A 69 -4.01 -1.78 -6.80
CA LEU A 69 -3.71 -0.38 -6.97
C LEU A 69 -3.35 0.29 -5.63
N VAL A 70 -4.17 0.10 -4.59
CA VAL A 70 -3.90 0.65 -3.24
C VAL A 70 -2.58 0.13 -2.69
N ALA A 71 -2.29 -1.15 -2.90
CA ALA A 71 -1.03 -1.74 -2.47
C ALA A 71 0.18 -1.11 -3.14
N LEU A 72 0.10 -0.79 -4.43
CA LEU A 72 1.21 -0.12 -5.12
C LEU A 72 1.30 1.37 -4.78
N LEU A 73 0.18 2.06 -4.51
CA LEU A 73 0.18 3.44 -4.01
C LEU A 73 0.84 3.54 -2.63
N ASP A 74 0.57 2.58 -1.73
CA ASP A 74 1.26 2.47 -0.44
C ASP A 74 2.78 2.32 -0.61
N HIS A 75 3.20 1.42 -1.50
CA HIS A 75 4.61 1.20 -1.81
C HIS A 75 5.29 2.44 -2.40
N ALA A 76 4.61 3.17 -3.29
CA ALA A 76 5.18 4.27 -4.06
C ALA A 76 5.63 5.47 -3.20
N GLY A 77 5.19 5.56 -1.96
CA GLY A 77 5.63 6.61 -1.04
C GLY A 77 7.11 6.52 -0.64
N ALA A 78 7.63 5.31 -0.43
CA ALA A 78 9.04 5.13 -0.07
C ALA A 78 9.99 5.61 -1.19
N PRO A 79 9.85 5.20 -2.46
CA PRO A 79 10.62 5.75 -3.58
C PRO A 79 10.57 7.27 -3.71
N ALA A 80 9.40 7.89 -3.42
CA ALA A 80 9.28 9.36 -3.42
C ALA A 80 10.13 10.00 -2.31
N CYS A 81 10.16 9.41 -1.10
CA CYS A 81 11.01 9.88 -0.01
C CYS A 81 12.50 9.73 -0.35
N TYR A 82 12.89 8.62 -0.97
CA TYR A 82 14.27 8.39 -1.41
C TYR A 82 14.68 9.40 -2.50
N GLY A 83 13.81 9.60 -3.50
CA GLY A 83 14.06 10.55 -4.59
C GLY A 83 14.23 11.99 -4.10
N ALA A 84 13.53 12.37 -3.06
CA ALA A 84 13.66 13.68 -2.43
C ALA A 84 14.86 13.77 -1.47
N GLY A 85 15.63 12.70 -1.25
CA GLY A 85 16.76 12.68 -0.33
C GLY A 85 16.39 12.79 1.15
N VAL A 86 15.10 12.58 1.49
CA VAL A 86 14.63 12.74 2.88
C VAL A 86 14.71 11.45 3.70
N SER A 87 15.01 10.34 3.07
CA SER A 87 15.25 9.06 3.76
C SER A 87 16.41 8.31 3.12
N THR A 88 17.29 7.77 3.95
CA THR A 88 18.37 6.86 3.56
C THR A 88 18.18 5.45 4.11
N GLY A 89 17.18 5.28 4.98
CA GLY A 89 16.84 4.05 5.66
C GLY A 89 15.44 3.54 5.32
N ALA A 90 14.94 2.65 6.15
CA ALA A 90 13.58 2.15 6.01
C ALA A 90 12.56 3.30 6.20
N THR A 91 11.47 3.21 5.48
CA THR A 91 10.28 4.05 5.66
C THR A 91 9.11 3.16 6.08
N ALA A 92 8.17 3.71 6.83
CA ALA A 92 6.92 3.03 7.16
C ALA A 92 5.75 3.98 6.94
N THR A 93 4.70 3.49 6.31
CA THR A 93 3.47 4.25 6.15
C THR A 93 2.79 4.43 7.50
N LEU A 94 2.47 5.67 7.85
CA LEU A 94 1.71 6.03 9.05
C LEU A 94 0.23 6.20 8.71
N GLU A 95 -0.04 6.88 7.61
CA GLU A 95 -1.38 7.22 7.15
C GLU A 95 -1.40 7.26 5.63
N LEU A 96 -2.49 6.80 5.03
CA LEU A 96 -2.70 6.83 3.59
C LEU A 96 -4.16 7.13 3.27
N ARG A 97 -4.41 8.26 2.63
CA ARG A 97 -5.70 8.61 2.04
C ARG A 97 -5.66 8.36 0.54
N ILE A 98 -6.71 7.73 0.02
CA ILE A 98 -6.90 7.51 -1.42
C ILE A 98 -8.31 7.93 -1.81
N ASP A 99 -8.42 8.74 -2.84
CA ASP A 99 -9.66 9.16 -3.48
C ASP A 99 -9.71 8.55 -4.89
N PHE A 100 -10.74 7.76 -5.18
CA PHE A 100 -10.96 7.11 -6.48
C PHE A 100 -11.84 8.00 -7.35
N ALA A 101 -11.33 8.38 -8.52
CA ALA A 101 -12.06 9.21 -9.47
C ALA A 101 -12.74 8.36 -10.56
N MET A 102 -12.13 7.23 -10.93
CA MET A 102 -12.61 6.36 -12.00
C MET A 102 -12.39 4.88 -11.62
N ALA A 103 -13.11 3.98 -12.30
CA ALA A 103 -12.76 2.56 -12.30
C ALA A 103 -11.59 2.33 -13.26
N PRO A 104 -10.63 1.44 -12.91
CA PRO A 104 -9.62 1.00 -13.88
C PRO A 104 -10.27 0.32 -15.08
N ARG A 105 -9.72 0.54 -16.29
CA ARG A 105 -10.16 -0.15 -17.51
C ARG A 105 -9.53 -1.54 -17.60
N ALA A 106 -10.30 -2.49 -18.11
CA ALA A 106 -9.81 -3.84 -18.34
C ALA A 106 -8.60 -3.85 -19.32
N GLY A 107 -7.60 -4.65 -19.00
CA GLY A 107 -6.42 -4.87 -19.83
C GLY A 107 -5.43 -3.72 -19.91
N ALA A 108 -5.66 -2.60 -19.24
CA ALA A 108 -4.80 -1.43 -19.28
C ALA A 108 -3.87 -1.35 -18.04
N ASP A 109 -2.60 -1.08 -18.26
CA ASP A 109 -1.60 -0.85 -17.21
C ASP A 109 -1.91 0.45 -16.44
N LEU A 110 -1.42 0.55 -15.21
CA LEU A 110 -1.46 1.76 -14.41
C LEU A 110 -0.07 2.37 -14.30
N LEU A 111 0.04 3.66 -14.58
CA LEU A 111 1.19 4.50 -14.30
C LEU A 111 0.93 5.25 -12.99
N LEU A 112 1.86 5.12 -12.05
CA LEU A 112 1.83 5.83 -10.78
C LEU A 112 2.92 6.90 -10.77
N GLU A 113 2.57 8.10 -10.32
CA GLU A 113 3.49 9.21 -10.11
C GLU A 113 3.33 9.73 -8.69
N THR A 114 4.41 9.72 -7.92
CA THR A 114 4.42 10.19 -6.53
C THR A 114 5.58 11.14 -6.27
N ARG A 115 5.37 12.09 -5.36
CA ARG A 115 6.42 13.03 -4.94
C ARG A 115 6.32 13.33 -3.46
N CYS A 116 7.46 13.57 -2.83
CA CYS A 116 7.52 14.14 -1.50
C CYS A 116 7.25 15.65 -1.58
N VAL A 117 6.26 16.13 -0.83
CA VAL A 117 5.87 17.55 -0.79
C VAL A 117 6.62 18.30 0.29
N THR A 118 6.74 17.68 1.45
CA THR A 118 7.46 18.22 2.61
C THR A 118 7.92 17.07 3.51
N ALA A 119 9.01 17.31 4.23
CA ALA A 119 9.51 16.36 5.23
C ALA A 119 10.13 17.11 6.40
N ASP A 120 10.15 16.45 7.54
CA ASP A 120 10.93 16.82 8.72
C ASP A 120 11.83 15.63 9.14
N ALA A 121 12.42 15.70 10.35
CA ALA A 121 13.32 14.64 10.84
C ALA A 121 12.61 13.29 11.09
N TRP A 122 11.29 13.25 11.12
CA TRP A 122 10.49 12.10 11.55
C TRP A 122 9.52 11.59 10.50
N SER A 123 9.01 12.49 9.67
CA SER A 123 7.96 12.15 8.71
C SER A 123 8.09 12.91 7.39
N ALA A 124 7.55 12.31 6.34
CA ALA A 124 7.38 12.94 5.03
C ALA A 124 5.92 12.89 4.61
N LEU A 125 5.45 13.95 3.97
CA LEU A 125 4.18 13.99 3.26
C LEU A 125 4.44 13.70 1.78
N VAL A 126 3.81 12.66 1.27
CA VAL A 126 3.86 12.27 -0.14
C VAL A 126 2.47 12.41 -0.74
N VAL A 127 2.41 12.94 -1.95
CA VAL A 127 1.21 12.96 -2.78
C VAL A 127 1.47 12.27 -4.10
N GLY A 128 0.43 11.76 -4.72
CA GLY A 128 0.56 11.11 -6.01
C GLY A 128 -0.77 10.75 -6.65
N GLU A 129 -0.67 10.19 -7.83
CA GLU A 129 -1.83 9.72 -8.59
C GLU A 129 -1.49 8.49 -9.41
N ALA A 130 -2.52 7.73 -9.75
CA ALA A 130 -2.46 6.62 -10.69
C ALA A 130 -3.31 6.94 -11.91
N ARG A 131 -2.75 6.73 -13.11
CA ARG A 131 -3.40 6.98 -14.40
C ARG A 131 -3.32 5.75 -15.29
N GLN A 132 -4.23 5.66 -16.23
CA GLN A 132 -4.11 4.77 -17.39
C GLN A 132 -3.85 5.61 -18.64
N ASP A 133 -3.10 5.05 -19.58
CA ASP A 133 -2.73 5.77 -20.80
C ASP A 133 -3.96 6.22 -21.59
N GLY A 134 -3.94 7.44 -22.09
CA GLY A 134 -5.04 8.08 -22.81
C GLY A 134 -6.16 8.67 -21.94
N ASP A 135 -6.14 8.49 -20.62
CA ASP A 135 -7.17 9.04 -19.74
C ASP A 135 -6.87 10.49 -19.34
N ALA A 136 -7.86 11.36 -19.47
CA ALA A 136 -7.75 12.75 -19.05
C ALA A 136 -7.76 12.90 -17.52
N GLN A 137 -8.40 11.97 -16.79
CA GLN A 137 -8.52 11.98 -15.35
C GLN A 137 -7.72 10.83 -14.74
N PRO A 138 -7.13 10.99 -13.54
CA PRO A 138 -6.50 9.89 -12.83
C PRO A 138 -7.56 8.87 -12.38
N VAL A 139 -7.16 7.59 -12.29
CA VAL A 139 -7.97 6.53 -11.67
C VAL A 139 -8.10 6.78 -10.16
N ALA A 140 -6.99 7.18 -9.52
CA ALA A 140 -6.97 7.50 -8.10
C ALA A 140 -5.94 8.59 -7.79
N ARG A 141 -6.16 9.31 -6.69
CA ARG A 141 -5.19 10.20 -6.06
C ARG A 141 -4.89 9.73 -4.65
N MET A 142 -3.65 9.95 -4.23
CA MET A 142 -3.21 9.62 -2.88
C MET A 142 -2.57 10.80 -2.17
N SER A 143 -2.69 10.80 -0.85
CA SER A 143 -1.89 11.59 0.08
C SER A 143 -1.51 10.68 1.26
N GLY A 144 -0.23 10.58 1.59
CA GLY A 144 0.25 9.70 2.65
C GLY A 144 1.33 10.32 3.51
N ARG A 145 1.34 9.96 4.79
CA ARG A 145 2.41 10.25 5.74
C ARG A 145 3.28 9.02 5.94
N TYR A 146 4.57 9.23 5.86
CA TYR A 146 5.56 8.16 5.99
C TYR A 146 6.55 8.52 7.10
N ALA A 147 6.77 7.63 8.05
CA ALA A 147 7.89 7.74 8.96
C ALA A 147 9.19 7.57 8.16
N VAL A 148 10.16 8.42 8.41
CA VAL A 148 11.47 8.42 7.74
C VAL A 148 12.59 8.28 8.77
N GLY A 149 13.81 7.95 8.30
CA GLY A 149 14.96 7.83 9.19
C GLY A 149 14.88 6.66 10.17
N LEU A 150 14.08 5.65 9.86
CA LEU A 150 14.01 4.43 10.66
C LEU A 150 15.33 3.67 10.50
N GLY A 151 16.19 3.73 11.53
CA GLY A 151 17.45 3.00 11.55
C GLY A 151 17.25 1.49 11.73
N PRO A 152 18.24 0.67 11.38
CA PRO A 152 18.22 -0.77 11.65
C PRO A 152 18.25 -0.99 13.19
N GLY A 153 17.10 -1.14 13.82
CA GLY A 153 16.99 -1.33 15.26
C GLY A 153 15.81 -0.67 15.94
N ARG A 154 15.07 0.21 15.25
CA ARG A 154 13.82 0.81 15.76
C ARG A 154 12.56 0.05 15.33
N ALA A 155 12.70 -1.21 14.97
CA ALA A 155 11.57 -2.09 14.85
C ALA A 155 11.12 -2.51 16.25
N ASN A 156 9.85 -2.33 16.53
CA ASN A 156 9.17 -2.46 17.81
C ASN A 156 9.27 -3.83 18.55
N ASP A 157 10.36 -4.55 18.39
CA ASP A 157 10.59 -5.81 19.11
C ASP A 157 12.08 -5.91 19.49
N ASP A 158 12.40 -5.40 20.69
CA ASP A 158 13.75 -5.47 21.29
C ASP A 158 14.16 -6.91 21.67
N SER A 159 13.26 -7.89 21.47
CA SER A 159 13.50 -9.30 21.85
C SER A 159 14.23 -10.11 20.78
N GLU A 160 14.29 -9.64 19.51
CA GLU A 160 14.91 -10.39 18.43
C GLU A 160 16.37 -9.97 18.21
N THR A 161 17.30 -10.96 18.30
CA THR A 161 18.72 -10.72 18.08
C THR A 161 19.02 -10.31 16.61
N PRO A 162 20.12 -9.56 16.34
CA PRO A 162 20.52 -9.24 14.96
C PRO A 162 20.70 -10.49 14.07
N ALA A 163 21.18 -11.58 14.61
CA ALA A 163 21.34 -12.84 13.89
C ALA A 163 19.98 -13.48 13.53
N ALA A 164 19.01 -13.46 14.45
CA ALA A 164 17.66 -13.94 14.18
C ALA A 164 16.96 -13.10 13.12
N ARG A 165 17.12 -11.76 13.15
CA ARG A 165 16.62 -10.86 12.10
C ARG A 165 17.23 -11.16 10.73
N ALA A 166 18.55 -11.36 10.66
CA ALA A 166 19.23 -11.69 9.41
C ALA A 166 18.74 -13.04 8.83
N ALA A 167 18.61 -14.06 9.69
CA ALA A 167 18.10 -15.38 9.28
C ALA A 167 16.62 -15.31 8.83
N ASN A 168 15.81 -14.46 9.47
CA ASN A 168 14.41 -14.24 9.11
C ASN A 168 14.30 -13.47 7.80
N ALA A 169 15.12 -12.43 7.61
CA ALA A 169 15.22 -11.70 6.35
C ALA A 169 15.59 -12.62 5.18
N ALA A 170 16.58 -13.49 5.36
CA ALA A 170 17.01 -14.45 4.33
C ALA A 170 15.88 -15.42 3.93
N ARG A 171 15.05 -15.86 4.87
CA ARG A 171 13.92 -16.76 4.60
C ARG A 171 12.84 -16.14 3.70
N HIS A 172 12.69 -14.83 3.70
CA HIS A 172 11.66 -14.14 2.95
C HIS A 172 12.19 -13.45 1.68
N ALA A 173 13.51 -13.24 1.58
CA ALA A 173 14.12 -12.53 0.46
C ALA A 173 13.82 -13.18 -0.90
N ASP A 174 13.83 -14.51 -0.97
CA ASP A 174 13.63 -15.29 -2.19
C ASP A 174 12.20 -15.85 -2.32
N ALA A 175 11.26 -15.37 -1.50
CA ALA A 175 9.88 -15.84 -1.57
C ALA A 175 9.27 -15.53 -2.95
N ALA A 176 8.98 -16.57 -3.72
CA ALA A 176 8.25 -16.47 -4.96
C ALA A 176 6.75 -16.54 -4.69
N ALA A 177 6.00 -15.64 -5.31
CA ALA A 177 4.56 -15.73 -5.32
C ALA A 177 4.09 -16.85 -6.27
N PRO A 178 2.97 -17.54 -5.98
CA PRO A 178 2.40 -18.50 -6.89
C PRO A 178 1.90 -17.83 -8.18
N GLU A 179 1.90 -18.56 -9.28
CA GLU A 179 1.14 -18.14 -10.46
C GLU A 179 -0.35 -18.28 -10.17
N VAL A 180 -1.08 -17.19 -10.30
CA VAL A 180 -2.50 -17.13 -9.96
C VAL A 180 -3.31 -16.40 -11.03
N ALA A 181 -4.61 -16.69 -11.07
CA ALA A 181 -5.52 -16.17 -12.10
C ALA A 181 -6.11 -14.79 -11.75
N HIS A 182 -6.09 -14.39 -10.48
CA HIS A 182 -6.67 -13.13 -10.00
C HIS A 182 -6.09 -12.71 -8.64
N PHE A 183 -6.32 -11.45 -8.26
CA PHE A 183 -5.73 -10.85 -7.06
C PHE A 183 -6.15 -11.52 -5.74
N ASP A 184 -7.41 -12.00 -5.63
CA ASP A 184 -7.84 -12.74 -4.43
C ASP A 184 -7.00 -14.00 -4.19
N ALA A 185 -6.63 -14.71 -5.25
CA ALA A 185 -5.78 -15.89 -5.14
C ALA A 185 -4.33 -15.53 -4.75
N LEU A 186 -3.82 -14.36 -5.19
CA LEU A 186 -2.52 -13.85 -4.76
C LEU A 186 -2.54 -13.50 -3.27
N LEU A 187 -3.60 -12.86 -2.79
CA LEU A 187 -3.77 -12.48 -1.39
C LEU A 187 -3.93 -13.72 -0.50
N GLY A 188 -4.74 -14.70 -0.92
CA GLY A 188 -4.86 -16.02 -0.30
C GLY A 188 -5.64 -16.06 1.02
N GLY A 189 -6.44 -15.01 1.33
CA GLY A 189 -7.33 -14.98 2.49
C GLY A 189 -8.73 -15.48 2.17
N ALA A 190 -9.53 -15.72 3.20
CA ALA A 190 -10.91 -16.14 3.11
C ALA A 190 -11.78 -15.51 4.20
N PHE A 191 -13.09 -15.49 3.99
CA PHE A 191 -14.04 -15.09 5.04
C PHE A 191 -14.31 -16.27 5.99
N ASP A 192 -14.25 -15.97 7.29
CA ASP A 192 -14.75 -16.80 8.37
C ASP A 192 -15.87 -16.00 9.07
N GLY A 193 -17.13 -16.38 8.79
CA GLY A 193 -18.27 -15.53 9.13
C GLY A 193 -18.23 -14.17 8.44
N GLU A 194 -18.21 -13.11 9.23
CA GLU A 194 -18.15 -11.72 8.75
C GLU A 194 -16.70 -11.20 8.67
N ASP A 195 -15.75 -11.89 9.28
CA ASP A 195 -14.36 -11.49 9.33
C ASP A 195 -13.57 -12.04 8.14
N PHE A 196 -12.71 -11.24 7.55
CA PHE A 196 -11.74 -11.71 6.55
C PHE A 196 -10.46 -12.16 7.27
N VAL A 197 -10.07 -13.41 7.08
CA VAL A 197 -8.89 -14.00 7.70
C VAL A 197 -7.81 -14.22 6.65
N LEU A 198 -6.64 -13.65 6.89
CA LEU A 198 -5.47 -13.75 6.02
C LEU A 198 -4.38 -14.58 6.73
N PRO A 199 -4.13 -15.83 6.31
CA PRO A 199 -2.98 -16.58 6.74
C PRO A 199 -1.69 -15.89 6.24
N PHE A 200 -0.64 -15.95 7.04
CA PHE A 200 0.65 -15.43 6.60
C PHE A 200 1.21 -16.25 5.43
N GLN A 201 1.70 -15.54 4.43
CA GLN A 201 2.43 -16.12 3.31
C GLN A 201 3.73 -15.33 3.07
N PRO A 202 4.87 -15.98 2.77
CA PRO A 202 6.16 -15.29 2.64
C PRO A 202 6.20 -14.19 1.58
N TRP A 203 5.45 -14.32 0.49
CA TRP A 203 5.40 -13.29 -0.58
C TRP A 203 4.56 -12.06 -0.20
N LEU A 204 3.83 -12.06 0.92
CA LEU A 204 3.05 -10.91 1.40
C LEU A 204 3.88 -9.93 2.23
N VAL A 205 5.18 -10.19 2.38
CA VAL A 205 6.09 -9.37 3.19
C VAL A 205 6.42 -8.05 2.48
N GLY A 206 6.40 -6.96 3.25
CA GLY A 206 6.71 -5.60 2.81
C GLY A 206 8.16 -5.17 3.06
N SER A 207 8.84 -5.85 3.96
CA SER A 207 10.25 -5.59 4.24
C SER A 207 10.92 -6.88 4.70
N VAL A 208 11.99 -7.25 4.01
CA VAL A 208 12.79 -8.43 4.42
C VAL A 208 13.62 -8.15 5.67
N ALA A 209 13.95 -6.88 5.93
CA ALA A 209 14.69 -6.47 7.14
C ALA A 209 13.82 -6.51 8.40
N LEU A 210 12.52 -6.39 8.23
CA LEU A 210 11.48 -6.50 9.24
C LEU A 210 10.43 -7.43 8.66
N PRO A 211 10.33 -8.70 9.09
CA PRO A 211 9.33 -9.62 8.55
C PRO A 211 7.93 -9.18 9.00
N ALA A 212 7.43 -8.17 8.29
CA ALA A 212 6.11 -7.61 8.47
C ALA A 212 5.35 -7.72 7.15
N LEU A 213 4.03 -7.90 7.23
CA LEU A 213 3.16 -7.82 6.07
C LEU A 213 3.34 -6.45 5.40
N HIS A 214 3.29 -6.42 4.08
CA HIS A 214 3.25 -5.17 3.31
C HIS A 214 2.03 -4.34 3.71
N GLY A 215 2.18 -3.01 3.86
CA GLY A 215 1.06 -2.13 4.22
C GLY A 215 -0.12 -2.28 3.24
N GLY A 216 0.18 -2.41 1.96
CA GLY A 216 -0.83 -2.68 0.92
C GLY A 216 -1.55 -4.03 1.07
N VAL A 217 -0.92 -5.06 1.64
CA VAL A 217 -1.59 -6.33 1.98
C VAL A 217 -2.58 -6.11 3.12
N VAL A 218 -2.17 -5.37 4.14
CA VAL A 218 -3.04 -4.99 5.26
C VAL A 218 -4.22 -4.14 4.74
N ALA A 219 -3.95 -3.19 3.85
CA ALA A 219 -4.98 -2.38 3.20
C ALA A 219 -5.97 -3.24 2.41
N ALA A 220 -5.48 -4.23 1.64
CA ALA A 220 -6.33 -5.14 0.87
C ALA A 220 -7.26 -5.97 1.76
N GLY A 221 -6.75 -6.49 2.89
CA GLY A 221 -7.57 -7.20 3.87
C GLY A 221 -8.65 -6.32 4.51
N LEU A 222 -8.29 -5.09 4.89
CA LEU A 222 -9.25 -4.09 5.39
C LEU A 222 -10.33 -3.75 4.35
N MET A 223 -9.95 -3.61 3.08
CA MET A 223 -10.88 -3.36 1.98
C MET A 223 -11.83 -4.54 1.74
N ASN A 224 -11.36 -5.79 1.89
CA ASN A 224 -12.22 -6.98 1.82
C ASN A 224 -13.27 -6.96 2.91
N ALA A 225 -12.87 -6.77 4.17
CA ALA A 225 -13.81 -6.67 5.29
C ALA A 225 -14.80 -5.50 5.10
N ALA A 226 -14.31 -4.32 4.70
CA ALA A 226 -15.17 -3.16 4.44
C ALA A 226 -16.16 -3.39 3.29
N SER A 227 -15.75 -4.08 2.23
CA SER A 227 -16.63 -4.43 1.11
C SER A 227 -17.74 -5.39 1.54
N ARG A 228 -17.45 -6.34 2.43
CA ARG A 228 -18.44 -7.27 3.02
C ARG A 228 -19.44 -6.55 3.88
N ALA A 229 -18.99 -5.63 4.72
CA ALA A 229 -19.83 -4.83 5.63
C ALA A 229 -20.59 -3.70 4.92
N ARG A 230 -20.34 -3.47 3.61
CA ARG A 230 -21.06 -2.46 2.83
C ARG A 230 -22.54 -2.81 2.72
N PRO A 231 -23.43 -1.87 3.03
CA PRO A 231 -24.89 -2.09 2.85
C PRO A 231 -25.23 -2.41 1.39
N GLN A 232 -25.94 -3.50 1.19
CA GLN A 232 -26.36 -3.98 -0.14
C GLN A 232 -27.72 -3.44 -0.56
N ALA A 233 -28.56 -3.03 0.40
CA ALA A 233 -29.94 -2.61 0.17
C ALA A 233 -30.10 -1.09 0.30
N GLY A 234 -31.06 -0.51 -0.44
CA GLY A 234 -31.49 0.87 -0.30
C GLY A 234 -30.70 1.92 -1.10
N SER A 235 -29.77 1.51 -1.96
CA SER A 235 -29.12 2.44 -2.89
C SER A 235 -30.08 2.88 -4.00
N GLU A 236 -30.18 4.19 -4.23
CA GLU A 236 -30.89 4.77 -5.38
C GLU A 236 -30.11 4.60 -6.69
N ARG A 237 -28.85 4.13 -6.60
CA ARG A 237 -27.93 4.03 -7.74
C ARG A 237 -27.96 2.62 -8.33
N GLU A 238 -28.10 2.53 -9.63
CA GLU A 238 -27.93 1.28 -10.37
C GLU A 238 -26.50 0.75 -10.14
N GLY A 239 -26.35 -0.52 -9.74
CA GLY A 239 -25.06 -1.11 -9.35
C GLY A 239 -24.63 -0.85 -7.90
N GLY A 240 -25.45 -0.15 -7.10
CA GLY A 240 -25.19 0.13 -5.68
C GLY A 240 -24.10 1.18 -5.42
N LEU A 241 -23.82 1.41 -4.15
CA LEU A 241 -22.78 2.36 -3.74
C LEU A 241 -21.39 1.83 -4.09
N GLN A 242 -20.54 2.68 -4.68
CA GLN A 242 -19.17 2.36 -5.06
C GLN A 242 -18.17 2.96 -4.07
N LEU A 243 -17.03 2.30 -3.85
CA LEU A 243 -15.95 2.86 -3.06
C LEU A 243 -15.39 4.13 -3.74
N VAL A 244 -15.51 5.27 -3.07
CA VAL A 244 -15.02 6.56 -3.59
C VAL A 244 -13.83 7.11 -2.83
N SER A 245 -13.68 6.77 -1.55
CA SER A 245 -12.45 7.12 -0.82
C SER A 245 -12.19 6.17 0.34
N LEU A 246 -10.94 6.11 0.75
CA LEU A 246 -10.51 5.43 1.97
C LEU A 246 -9.44 6.24 2.68
N ASN A 247 -9.41 6.08 4.01
CA ASN A 247 -8.37 6.60 4.88
C ASN A 247 -7.86 5.45 5.75
N LEU A 248 -6.58 5.17 5.66
CA LEU A 248 -5.87 4.09 6.34
C LEU A 248 -4.95 4.68 7.40
N GLN A 249 -4.90 4.06 8.57
CA GLN A 249 -3.96 4.38 9.64
C GLN A 249 -3.21 3.11 10.02
N PHE A 250 -1.90 3.14 9.95
CA PHE A 250 -1.03 2.02 10.31
C PHE A 250 -0.48 2.26 11.72
N LEU A 251 -1.00 1.55 12.68
CA LEU A 251 -0.72 1.75 14.10
C LEU A 251 0.56 1.01 14.53
N ARG A 252 0.83 -0.13 13.89
CA ARG A 252 1.98 -0.99 14.17
C ARG A 252 2.33 -1.82 12.94
N ALA A 253 3.58 -2.27 12.85
CA ALA A 253 3.96 -3.27 11.86
C ALA A 253 3.16 -4.56 12.07
N ALA A 254 2.47 -5.03 11.05
CA ALA A 254 1.78 -6.32 11.06
C ALA A 254 2.83 -7.43 10.97
N ARG A 255 2.92 -8.28 12.00
CA ARG A 255 3.91 -9.37 12.08
C ARG A 255 3.64 -10.42 10.99
N ALA A 256 4.64 -11.29 10.77
CA ALA A 256 4.56 -12.45 9.89
C ALA A 256 3.69 -13.55 10.53
N GLU A 257 2.43 -13.26 10.78
CA GLU A 257 1.44 -14.16 11.40
C GLU A 257 0.05 -13.90 10.80
N GLN A 258 -0.90 -14.78 11.07
CA GLN A 258 -2.28 -14.62 10.66
C GLN A 258 -2.84 -13.26 11.11
N THR A 259 -3.56 -12.62 10.22
CA THR A 259 -4.22 -11.33 10.49
C THR A 259 -5.72 -11.46 10.22
N CYS A 260 -6.53 -10.99 11.16
CA CYS A 260 -7.98 -10.94 11.07
C CYS A 260 -8.44 -9.51 10.78
N PHE A 261 -9.43 -9.36 9.90
CA PHE A 261 -9.98 -8.07 9.48
C PHE A 261 -11.48 -8.09 9.70
N SER A 262 -11.95 -7.22 10.56
CA SER A 262 -13.37 -7.02 10.85
C SER A 262 -13.83 -5.63 10.40
N ALA A 263 -15.10 -5.49 10.04
CA ALA A 263 -15.65 -4.20 9.64
C ALA A 263 -17.11 -4.04 10.03
N ALA A 264 -17.54 -2.80 10.18
CA ALA A 264 -18.93 -2.44 10.41
C ALA A 264 -19.29 -1.14 9.70
N ALA A 265 -20.49 -1.07 9.13
CA ALA A 265 -21.05 0.20 8.67
C ALA A 265 -21.53 0.99 9.90
N PHE A 266 -21.05 2.21 10.07
CA PHE A 266 -21.48 3.09 11.18
C PHE A 266 -22.45 4.18 10.72
N LYS A 267 -22.61 4.36 9.40
CA LYS A 267 -23.65 5.19 8.82
C LYS A 267 -24.06 4.62 7.47
N THR A 268 -25.37 4.51 7.26
CA THR A 268 -25.96 4.01 6.01
C THR A 268 -27.06 4.97 5.55
N GLY A 269 -27.02 5.34 4.30
CA GLY A 269 -28.03 6.16 3.63
C GLY A 269 -28.18 5.74 2.17
N ALA A 270 -29.20 6.28 1.49
CA ALA A 270 -29.48 5.95 0.08
C ALA A 270 -28.35 6.35 -0.89
N ARG A 271 -27.58 7.39 -0.55
CA ARG A 271 -26.54 7.96 -1.43
C ARG A 271 -25.12 7.78 -0.91
N ALA A 272 -24.93 7.39 0.35
CA ALA A 272 -23.62 7.19 0.93
C ALA A 272 -23.67 6.23 2.11
N ALA A 273 -22.62 5.45 2.27
CA ALA A 273 -22.37 4.62 3.44
C ALA A 273 -20.93 4.81 3.91
N TYR A 274 -20.75 4.85 5.23
CA TYR A 274 -19.45 4.91 5.88
C TYR A 274 -19.21 3.59 6.60
N VAL A 275 -18.07 2.98 6.30
CA VAL A 275 -17.65 1.71 6.90
C VAL A 275 -16.32 1.91 7.59
N ALA A 276 -16.23 1.44 8.83
CA ALA A 276 -14.97 1.33 9.56
C ALA A 276 -14.52 -0.12 9.57
N ALA A 277 -13.21 -0.33 9.36
CA ALA A 277 -12.59 -1.65 9.46
C ALA A 277 -11.33 -1.57 10.30
N ARG A 278 -10.96 -2.71 10.91
CA ARG A 278 -9.75 -2.87 11.71
C ARG A 278 -9.05 -4.18 11.38
N ALA A 279 -7.72 -4.14 11.43
CA ALA A 279 -6.87 -5.31 11.29
C ALA A 279 -6.27 -5.66 12.66
N THR A 280 -6.38 -6.91 13.07
CA THR A 280 -5.92 -7.40 14.37
C THR A 280 -5.11 -8.69 14.23
N GLN A 281 -4.20 -8.88 15.15
CA GLN A 281 -3.38 -10.09 15.32
C GLN A 281 -3.49 -10.59 16.77
N GLN A 282 -2.95 -11.77 17.07
CA GLN A 282 -2.94 -12.35 18.42
C GLN A 282 -4.36 -12.45 19.02
N ASP A 283 -5.28 -13.07 18.29
CA ASP A 283 -6.68 -13.27 18.69
C ASP A 283 -7.38 -11.94 19.09
N GLY A 284 -7.14 -10.89 18.29
CA GLY A 284 -7.76 -9.58 18.47
C GLY A 284 -7.08 -8.67 19.48
N ARG A 285 -6.05 -9.14 20.20
CA ARG A 285 -5.37 -8.34 21.24
C ARG A 285 -4.43 -7.28 20.71
N ARG A 286 -3.99 -7.40 19.44
CA ARG A 286 -3.03 -6.48 18.82
C ARG A 286 -3.63 -5.85 17.56
N GLU A 287 -4.16 -4.65 17.68
CA GLU A 287 -4.61 -3.87 16.54
C GLU A 287 -3.41 -3.32 15.78
N VAL A 288 -3.36 -3.55 14.46
CA VAL A 288 -2.23 -3.16 13.60
C VAL A 288 -2.58 -2.03 12.64
N ALA A 289 -3.82 -1.94 12.19
CA ALA A 289 -4.26 -0.87 11.30
C ALA A 289 -5.77 -0.67 11.37
N THR A 290 -6.22 0.50 10.96
CA THR A 290 -7.63 0.84 10.77
C THR A 290 -7.89 1.41 9.39
N LEU A 291 -9.14 1.35 8.94
CA LEU A 291 -9.60 1.93 7.69
C LEU A 291 -10.96 2.59 7.92
N GLN A 292 -11.15 3.75 7.31
CA GLN A 292 -12.47 4.34 7.08
C GLN A 292 -12.70 4.42 5.57
N ALA A 293 -13.78 3.81 5.10
CA ALA A 293 -14.18 3.79 3.70
C ALA A 293 -15.49 4.55 3.50
N LEU A 294 -15.53 5.36 2.47
CA LEU A 294 -16.75 6.01 1.97
C LEU A 294 -17.18 5.33 0.68
N TYR A 295 -18.41 4.86 0.66
CA TYR A 295 -19.11 4.37 -0.51
C TYR A 295 -20.21 5.38 -0.90
N ALA A 296 -20.25 5.78 -2.19
CA ALA A 296 -21.24 6.73 -2.73
C ALA A 296 -21.69 6.36 -4.15
#